data_6c70a29bc72fc2e01d040225b8fa9061
#
_entry.id   6c70a29bc72fc2e01d040225b8fa9061
#
_cell.length_a   1.000
_cell.length_b   1.000
_cell.length_c   1.000
_cell.angle_alpha   90.00
_cell.angle_beta   90.00
_cell.angle_gamma   90.00
#
_symmetry.space_group_name_H-M   'P 1'
#
loop_
_entity.id
_entity.type
_entity.pdbx_description
1 polymer ?
#
loop_
_entity_poly.entity_id
_entity_poly.type
_entity_poly.pdbx_seq_one_letter_code
_entity_poly.pdbx_strand_id
1 'polypeptide(L)'
;MRNYLTLLKLRQVRLLLIVSFPARICQSMVNLTIFFHVQRVSGSIALAGLASGCYQLSLSLSLGYRAFLIEKFGQQKPLLMLVPIYSLMVYFYKYIDSTFLLVALPLLMGMASPPINLSVRPLWKAAAPIQLLRTSYALDLIAINITTILGPLFATTLAFSSRPETAIELCALLQLIGGLGLSLTAVSRSWVPEGKDKKEGGIWKSKGLQILAVQSAGFGIAAGAFSVGIPAFTLIEGVPKWSAVVFTGMAVASVFGGLMSGLISRKTSPVSALILSNGLWALITIPFALTHADWSLLTVAIFYGFFTGILRVFFWEVIEAVRPAGTALTAVGMLWTVEGLCMAIGAAAGGWSADHLSPRATLLMITISLAISFFTIIVNSSKLKTLYKNHLEDANERAKHL
;
A
#
# COMPACT_ATOMS: atom_id res chain seq x y z
N MET A 1 -9.38 -12.94 -22.62
CA MET A 1 -9.92 -14.02 -21.78
C MET A 1 -9.18 -15.36 -21.94
N ARG A 2 -8.89 -15.82 -23.15
CA ARG A 2 -8.20 -17.10 -23.40
C ARG A 2 -6.88 -17.26 -22.61
N ASN A 3 -6.04 -16.24 -22.54
CA ASN A 3 -4.76 -16.29 -21.83
C ASN A 3 -4.91 -16.47 -20.29
N TYR A 4 -5.94 -15.89 -19.68
CA TYR A 4 -6.22 -16.07 -18.24
C TYR A 4 -6.65 -17.51 -17.94
N LEU A 5 -7.50 -18.11 -18.78
CA LEU A 5 -7.91 -19.50 -18.64
C LEU A 5 -6.71 -20.45 -18.83
N THR A 6 -5.84 -20.16 -19.78
CA THR A 6 -4.60 -20.94 -19.99
C THR A 6 -3.68 -20.85 -18.78
N LEU A 7 -3.49 -19.67 -18.18
CA LEU A 7 -2.72 -19.50 -16.95
C LEU A 7 -3.29 -20.27 -15.77
N LEU A 8 -4.61 -20.18 -15.57
CA LEU A 8 -5.28 -20.86 -14.46
C LEU A 8 -5.28 -22.40 -14.61
N LYS A 9 -4.97 -22.95 -15.79
CA LYS A 9 -4.72 -24.39 -15.97
C LYS A 9 -3.34 -24.82 -15.43
N LEU A 10 -2.38 -23.90 -15.33
CA LEU A 10 -1.05 -24.22 -14.83
C LEU A 10 -1.10 -24.44 -13.30
N ARG A 11 -0.68 -25.62 -12.86
CA ARG A 11 -0.69 -26.01 -11.44
C ARG A 11 0.08 -25.03 -10.57
N GLN A 12 1.27 -24.59 -11.00
CA GLN A 12 2.13 -23.67 -10.25
C GLN A 12 1.49 -22.29 -10.07
N VAL A 13 0.82 -21.78 -11.11
CA VAL A 13 0.09 -20.50 -11.07
C VAL A 13 -1.07 -20.56 -10.08
N ARG A 14 -1.89 -21.62 -10.13
CA ARG A 14 -3.00 -21.81 -9.17
C ARG A 14 -2.50 -21.91 -7.74
N LEU A 15 -1.46 -22.72 -7.50
CA LEU A 15 -0.88 -22.89 -6.17
C LEU A 15 -0.37 -21.55 -5.63
N LEU A 16 0.37 -20.79 -6.47
CA LEU A 16 0.91 -19.48 -6.06
C LEU A 16 -0.20 -18.50 -5.66
N LEU A 17 -1.31 -18.44 -6.43
CA LEU A 17 -2.47 -17.62 -6.09
C LEU A 17 -3.13 -18.07 -4.79
N ILE A 18 -3.50 -19.36 -4.70
CA ILE A 18 -4.26 -19.89 -3.57
C ILE A 18 -3.48 -19.75 -2.27
N VAL A 19 -2.19 -20.08 -2.27
CA VAL A 19 -1.39 -20.06 -1.03
C VAL A 19 -0.99 -18.65 -0.61
N SER A 20 -0.77 -17.71 -1.55
CA SER A 20 -0.42 -16.33 -1.19
C SER A 20 -1.62 -15.49 -0.75
N PHE A 21 -2.82 -15.85 -1.19
CA PHE A 21 -4.03 -15.05 -0.98
C PHE A 21 -4.38 -14.83 0.50
N PRO A 22 -4.38 -15.85 1.39
CA PRO A 22 -4.64 -15.65 2.81
C PRO A 22 -3.65 -14.67 3.47
N ALA A 23 -2.35 -14.81 3.22
CA ALA A 23 -1.36 -13.90 3.81
C ALA A 23 -1.52 -12.46 3.31
N ARG A 24 -1.95 -12.25 2.07
CA ARG A 24 -2.27 -10.92 1.53
C ARG A 24 -3.50 -10.30 2.19
N ILE A 25 -4.54 -11.10 2.48
CA ILE A 25 -5.69 -10.63 3.27
C ILE A 25 -5.21 -10.16 4.65
N CYS A 26 -4.39 -10.96 5.33
CA CYS A 26 -3.81 -10.54 6.61
C CYS A 26 -3.08 -9.20 6.50
N GLN A 27 -2.21 -9.02 5.49
CA GLN A 27 -1.47 -7.77 5.29
C GLN A 27 -2.37 -6.55 5.07
N SER A 28 -3.51 -6.73 4.41
CA SER A 28 -4.49 -5.66 4.17
C SER A 28 -5.37 -5.38 5.39
N MET A 29 -5.50 -6.35 6.31
CA MET A 29 -6.41 -6.34 7.44
C MET A 29 -5.73 -5.88 8.73
N VAL A 30 -4.44 -6.22 8.93
CA VAL A 30 -3.75 -6.15 10.21
C VAL A 30 -3.68 -4.74 10.80
N ASN A 31 -3.42 -3.72 10.00
CA ASN A 31 -3.30 -2.35 10.49
C ASN A 31 -4.62 -1.84 11.11
N LEU A 32 -5.73 -2.13 10.45
CA LEU A 32 -7.05 -1.78 10.96
C LEU A 32 -7.46 -2.63 12.17
N THR A 33 -7.02 -3.90 12.20
CA THR A 33 -7.20 -4.80 13.36
C THR A 33 -6.43 -4.28 14.59
N ILE A 34 -5.19 -3.80 14.43
CA ILE A 34 -4.41 -3.14 15.48
C ILE A 34 -5.17 -1.91 15.99
N PHE A 35 -5.65 -1.05 15.09
CA PHE A 35 -6.38 0.16 15.45
C PHE A 35 -7.59 -0.15 16.33
N PHE A 36 -8.49 -1.02 15.90
CA PHE A 36 -9.70 -1.34 16.65
C PHE A 36 -9.41 -2.05 17.96
N HIS A 37 -8.40 -2.94 18.00
CA HIS A 37 -8.01 -3.61 19.25
C HIS A 37 -7.50 -2.60 20.28
N VAL A 38 -6.56 -1.75 19.91
CA VAL A 38 -5.99 -0.73 20.82
C VAL A 38 -7.07 0.24 21.28
N GLN A 39 -7.90 0.72 20.38
CA GLN A 39 -8.99 1.63 20.72
C GLN A 39 -9.96 0.98 21.71
N ARG A 40 -10.30 -0.30 21.53
CA ARG A 40 -11.20 -1.03 22.45
C ARG A 40 -10.58 -1.22 23.83
N VAL A 41 -9.29 -1.57 23.91
CA VAL A 41 -8.62 -1.85 25.19
C VAL A 41 -8.30 -0.56 25.95
N SER A 42 -7.81 0.47 25.25
CA SER A 42 -7.34 1.71 25.88
C SER A 42 -8.41 2.81 25.95
N GLY A 43 -9.48 2.72 25.17
CA GLY A 43 -10.46 3.80 24.99
C GLY A 43 -9.93 4.99 24.16
N SER A 44 -8.64 5.04 23.81
CA SER A 44 -7.99 6.17 23.13
C SER A 44 -7.79 5.93 21.65
N ILE A 45 -8.32 6.82 20.82
CA ILE A 45 -8.10 6.86 19.37
C ILE A 45 -6.67 7.31 19.07
N ALA A 46 -6.11 8.24 19.88
CA ALA A 46 -4.73 8.69 19.73
C ALA A 46 -3.76 7.52 19.89
N LEU A 47 -3.94 6.69 20.93
CA LEU A 47 -3.09 5.51 21.15
C LEU A 47 -3.24 4.49 20.02
N ALA A 48 -4.47 4.28 19.51
CA ALA A 48 -4.74 3.39 18.39
C ALA A 48 -4.05 3.88 17.10
N GLY A 49 -4.10 5.19 16.83
CA GLY A 49 -3.39 5.81 15.71
C GLY A 49 -1.87 5.71 15.86
N LEU A 50 -1.34 5.91 17.08
CA LEU A 50 0.09 5.77 17.36
C LEU A 50 0.55 4.31 17.14
N ALA A 51 -0.16 3.32 17.64
CA ALA A 51 0.15 1.91 17.45
C ALA A 51 0.15 1.51 15.96
N SER A 52 -0.87 1.95 15.21
CA SER A 52 -0.95 1.78 13.75
C SER A 52 0.21 2.47 13.04
N GLY A 53 0.57 3.68 13.47
CA GLY A 53 1.73 4.42 12.96
C GLY A 53 3.04 3.70 13.24
N CYS A 54 3.26 3.19 14.44
CA CYS A 54 4.45 2.42 14.82
C CYS A 54 4.59 1.15 13.99
N TYR A 55 3.49 0.42 13.74
CA TYR A 55 3.48 -0.72 12.84
C TYR A 55 3.92 -0.34 11.43
N GLN A 56 3.33 0.72 10.87
CA GLN A 56 3.62 1.17 9.51
C GLN A 56 5.04 1.74 9.37
N LEU A 57 5.52 2.45 10.39
CA LEU A 57 6.90 2.96 10.47
C LEU A 57 7.91 1.82 10.36
N SER A 58 7.80 0.83 11.23
CA SER A 58 8.72 -0.29 11.27
C SER A 58 8.62 -1.20 10.05
N LEU A 59 7.41 -1.38 9.51
CA LEU A 59 7.16 -2.07 8.25
C LEU A 59 7.94 -1.42 7.09
N SER A 60 7.92 -0.10 7.01
CA SER A 60 8.58 0.66 5.94
C SER A 60 10.10 0.70 6.12
N LEU A 61 10.59 0.97 7.32
CA LEU A 61 12.03 1.02 7.62
C LEU A 61 12.70 -0.34 7.41
N SER A 62 12.04 -1.43 7.79
CA SER A 62 12.61 -2.78 7.68
C SER A 62 12.49 -3.40 6.28
N LEU A 63 11.81 -2.74 5.33
CA LEU A 63 11.56 -3.30 3.99
C LEU A 63 12.84 -3.68 3.27
N GLY A 64 13.84 -2.79 3.27
CA GLY A 64 15.14 -3.02 2.64
C GLY A 64 15.89 -4.20 3.29
N TYR A 65 15.89 -4.28 4.61
CA TYR A 65 16.51 -5.38 5.35
C TYR A 65 15.82 -6.73 5.05
N ARG A 66 14.50 -6.76 5.02
CA ARG A 66 13.73 -7.98 4.69
C ARG A 66 13.94 -8.41 3.23
N ALA A 67 14.06 -7.47 2.30
CA ALA A 67 14.44 -7.75 0.92
C ALA A 67 15.86 -8.35 0.84
N PHE A 68 16.82 -7.77 1.56
CA PHE A 68 18.18 -8.29 1.66
C PHE A 68 18.25 -9.71 2.21
N LEU A 69 17.43 -10.05 3.22
CA LEU A 69 17.36 -11.42 3.74
C LEU A 69 16.93 -12.42 2.65
N ILE A 70 15.94 -12.06 1.84
CA ILE A 70 15.48 -12.89 0.73
C ILE A 70 16.56 -13.03 -0.35
N GLU A 71 17.22 -11.93 -0.70
CA GLU A 71 18.33 -11.96 -1.69
C GLU A 71 19.52 -12.79 -1.21
N LYS A 72 19.83 -12.76 0.09
CA LYS A 72 20.98 -13.47 0.65
C LYS A 72 20.72 -14.95 0.89
N PHE A 73 19.54 -15.31 1.40
CA PHE A 73 19.25 -16.68 1.88
C PHE A 73 18.23 -17.44 1.01
N GLY A 74 17.77 -16.82 -0.09
CA GLY A 74 16.64 -17.31 -0.86
C GLY A 74 15.32 -16.98 -0.19
N GLN A 75 14.20 -17.31 -0.84
CA GLN A 75 12.87 -16.95 -0.31
C GLN A 75 12.42 -17.85 0.84
N GLN A 76 12.71 -19.16 0.74
CA GLN A 76 12.18 -20.17 1.66
C GLN A 76 12.59 -19.94 3.10
N LYS A 77 13.89 -19.79 3.38
CA LYS A 77 14.43 -19.71 4.74
C LYS A 77 13.89 -18.49 5.53
N PRO A 78 13.96 -17.24 4.99
CA PRO A 78 13.40 -16.08 5.67
C PRO A 78 11.90 -16.18 5.90
N LEU A 79 11.12 -16.72 4.95
CA LEU A 79 9.69 -16.91 5.14
C LEU A 79 9.38 -17.95 6.21
N LEU A 80 10.06 -19.10 6.24
CA LEU A 80 9.88 -20.11 7.29
C LEU A 80 10.19 -19.59 8.69
N MET A 81 11.09 -18.61 8.83
CA MET A 81 11.42 -17.99 10.10
C MET A 81 10.43 -16.85 10.47
N LEU A 82 10.24 -15.90 9.54
CA LEU A 82 9.45 -14.70 9.82
C LEU A 82 7.95 -14.99 9.96
N VAL A 83 7.40 -15.94 9.18
CA VAL A 83 5.95 -16.22 9.20
C VAL A 83 5.48 -16.73 10.55
N PRO A 84 6.07 -17.77 11.16
CA PRO A 84 5.65 -18.22 12.49
C PRO A 84 5.85 -17.16 13.57
N ILE A 85 7.01 -16.48 13.57
CA ILE A 85 7.31 -15.42 14.56
C ILE A 85 6.25 -14.32 14.48
N TYR A 86 5.98 -13.80 13.29
CA TYR A 86 4.98 -12.77 13.08
C TYR A 86 3.57 -13.24 13.47
N SER A 87 3.18 -14.45 13.05
CA SER A 87 1.85 -14.99 13.36
C SER A 87 1.64 -15.19 14.86
N LEU A 88 2.68 -15.64 15.60
CA LEU A 88 2.64 -15.74 17.05
C LEU A 88 2.53 -14.36 17.70
N MET A 89 3.31 -13.37 17.25
CA MET A 89 3.22 -12.00 17.77
C MET A 89 1.82 -11.42 17.55
N VAL A 90 1.24 -11.61 16.35
CA VAL A 90 -0.14 -11.18 16.06
C VAL A 90 -1.13 -11.92 16.97
N TYR A 91 -1.01 -13.24 17.11
CA TYR A 91 -1.93 -14.02 17.94
C TYR A 91 -1.91 -13.60 19.41
N PHE A 92 -0.71 -13.41 20.00
CA PHE A 92 -0.57 -13.02 21.39
C PHE A 92 -0.92 -11.56 21.66
N TYR A 93 -1.00 -10.72 20.61
CA TYR A 93 -1.39 -9.32 20.74
C TYR A 93 -2.77 -9.14 21.40
N LYS A 94 -3.68 -10.09 21.24
CA LYS A 94 -5.02 -10.05 21.84
C LYS A 94 -5.04 -10.08 23.40
N TYR A 95 -3.93 -10.51 24.02
CA TYR A 95 -3.80 -10.58 25.49
C TYR A 95 -3.06 -9.36 26.08
N ILE A 96 -2.74 -8.36 25.26
CA ILE A 96 -1.97 -7.21 25.70
C ILE A 96 -2.91 -6.10 26.16
N ASP A 97 -2.79 -5.74 27.44
CA ASP A 97 -3.53 -4.65 28.08
C ASP A 97 -2.62 -3.47 28.46
N SER A 98 -1.30 -3.68 28.54
CA SER A 98 -0.32 -2.64 28.85
C SER A 98 -0.23 -1.60 27.73
N THR A 99 -0.45 -0.33 28.05
CA THR A 99 -0.36 0.81 27.14
C THR A 99 0.97 0.84 26.38
N PHE A 100 2.09 0.55 27.06
CA PHE A 100 3.40 0.48 26.44
C PHE A 100 3.48 -0.65 25.41
N LEU A 101 3.02 -1.85 25.77
CA LEU A 101 3.07 -3.01 24.86
C LEU A 101 2.08 -2.91 23.71
N LEU A 102 0.94 -2.21 23.89
CA LEU A 102 -0.01 -1.92 22.82
C LEU A 102 0.63 -1.11 21.68
N VAL A 103 1.68 -0.33 21.95
CA VAL A 103 2.44 0.43 20.96
C VAL A 103 3.73 -0.26 20.54
N ALA A 104 4.48 -0.82 21.51
CA ALA A 104 5.79 -1.43 21.24
C ALA A 104 5.70 -2.73 20.44
N LEU A 105 4.67 -3.56 20.67
CA LEU A 105 4.54 -4.82 19.95
C LEU A 105 4.18 -4.63 18.46
N PRO A 106 3.29 -3.72 18.04
CA PRO A 106 3.11 -3.35 16.66
C PRO A 106 4.40 -2.89 15.95
N LEU A 107 5.28 -2.16 16.65
CA LEU A 107 6.60 -1.81 16.10
C LEU A 107 7.42 -3.06 15.78
N LEU A 108 7.48 -4.03 16.68
CA LEU A 108 8.18 -5.30 16.45
C LEU A 108 7.48 -6.16 15.38
N MET A 109 6.14 -6.17 15.36
CA MET A 109 5.37 -6.86 14.33
C MET A 109 5.67 -6.32 12.93
N GLY A 110 5.75 -4.99 12.76
CA GLY A 110 6.11 -4.39 11.47
C GLY A 110 7.51 -4.80 11.00
N MET A 111 8.49 -4.87 11.91
CA MET A 111 9.84 -5.36 11.60
C MET A 111 9.87 -6.83 11.19
N ALA A 112 9.09 -7.67 11.87
CA ALA A 112 9.01 -9.11 11.62
C ALA A 112 8.04 -9.47 10.48
N SER A 113 7.29 -8.52 9.93
CA SER A 113 6.26 -8.78 8.91
C SER A 113 6.85 -9.47 7.68
N PRO A 114 6.38 -10.67 7.30
CA PRO A 114 6.89 -11.37 6.12
C PRO A 114 6.58 -10.59 4.84
N PRO A 115 7.56 -10.36 3.94
CA PRO A 115 7.38 -9.56 2.74
C PRO A 115 6.69 -10.36 1.61
N ILE A 116 5.44 -10.77 1.81
CA ILE A 116 4.70 -11.67 0.92
C ILE A 116 4.59 -11.10 -0.51
N ASN A 117 4.15 -9.85 -0.66
CA ASN A 117 3.98 -9.23 -1.98
C ASN A 117 5.32 -9.11 -2.73
N LEU A 118 6.40 -8.81 -2.00
CA LEU A 118 7.75 -8.75 -2.56
C LEU A 118 8.23 -10.14 -3.01
N SER A 119 7.90 -11.19 -2.23
CA SER A 119 8.26 -12.57 -2.52
C SER A 119 7.49 -13.16 -3.71
N VAL A 120 6.19 -12.87 -3.82
CA VAL A 120 5.35 -13.45 -4.89
C VAL A 120 5.72 -12.91 -6.27
N ARG A 121 6.08 -11.63 -6.37
CA ARG A 121 6.29 -10.98 -7.68
C ARG A 121 7.37 -11.63 -8.55
N PRO A 122 8.57 -11.97 -8.06
CA PRO A 122 9.56 -12.71 -8.88
C PRO A 122 9.17 -14.15 -9.17
N LEU A 123 8.31 -14.78 -8.34
CA LEU A 123 7.87 -16.16 -8.56
C LEU A 123 6.99 -16.31 -9.81
N TRP A 124 6.34 -15.26 -10.26
CA TRP A 124 5.57 -15.28 -11.51
C TRP A 124 6.42 -15.60 -12.72
N LYS A 125 7.70 -15.14 -12.75
CA LYS A 125 8.65 -15.46 -13.82
C LYS A 125 8.98 -16.98 -13.87
N ALA A 126 8.97 -17.63 -12.71
CA ALA A 126 9.25 -19.07 -12.61
C ALA A 126 7.99 -19.94 -12.75
N ALA A 127 6.80 -19.40 -12.44
CA ALA A 127 5.54 -20.12 -12.46
C ALA A 127 4.85 -20.12 -13.83
N ALA A 128 5.12 -19.12 -14.69
CA ALA A 128 4.40 -18.91 -15.95
C ALA A 128 5.36 -18.79 -17.14
N PRO A 129 4.94 -19.25 -18.35
CA PRO A 129 5.69 -19.02 -19.59
C PRO A 129 5.88 -17.53 -19.85
N ILE A 130 7.01 -17.15 -20.47
CA ILE A 130 7.37 -15.75 -20.71
C ILE A 130 6.33 -15.01 -21.55
N GLN A 131 5.65 -15.69 -22.48
CA GLN A 131 4.59 -15.14 -23.33
C GLN A 131 3.34 -14.74 -22.53
N LEU A 132 3.12 -15.34 -21.36
CA LEU A 132 1.98 -15.10 -20.49
C LEU A 132 2.34 -14.27 -19.25
N LEU A 133 3.59 -13.82 -19.12
CA LEU A 133 4.07 -13.11 -17.94
C LEU A 133 3.30 -11.81 -17.67
N ARG A 134 2.98 -11.05 -18.75
CA ARG A 134 2.14 -9.84 -18.63
C ARG A 134 0.74 -10.15 -18.06
N THR A 135 0.15 -11.26 -18.50
CA THR A 135 -1.16 -11.71 -18.00
C THR A 135 -1.06 -12.20 -16.55
N SER A 136 0.08 -12.80 -16.16
CA SER A 136 0.35 -13.23 -14.78
C SER A 136 0.44 -12.02 -13.83
N TYR A 137 1.12 -10.96 -14.22
CA TYR A 137 1.18 -9.73 -13.43
C TYR A 137 -0.18 -9.03 -13.31
N ALA A 138 -0.99 -9.07 -14.37
CA ALA A 138 -2.36 -8.56 -14.30
C ALA A 138 -3.23 -9.38 -13.34
N LEU A 139 -3.09 -10.70 -13.33
CA LEU A 139 -3.77 -11.60 -12.40
C LEU A 139 -3.32 -11.37 -10.95
N ASP A 140 -2.02 -11.14 -10.73
CA ASP A 140 -1.46 -10.77 -9.43
C ASP A 140 -2.06 -9.46 -8.89
N LEU A 141 -2.16 -8.46 -9.76
CA LEU A 141 -2.77 -7.16 -9.40
C LEU A 141 -4.25 -7.31 -9.04
N ILE A 142 -5.00 -8.12 -9.77
CA ILE A 142 -6.40 -8.43 -9.44
C ILE A 142 -6.47 -9.07 -8.05
N ALA A 143 -5.61 -10.05 -7.74
CA ALA A 143 -5.56 -10.68 -6.43
C ALA A 143 -5.25 -9.67 -5.30
N ILE A 144 -4.29 -8.77 -5.50
CA ILE A 144 -3.97 -7.69 -4.56
C ILE A 144 -5.19 -6.79 -4.33
N ASN A 145 -5.86 -6.35 -5.41
CA ASN A 145 -7.02 -5.48 -5.29
C ASN A 145 -8.17 -6.14 -4.52
N ILE A 146 -8.43 -7.43 -4.77
CA ILE A 146 -9.45 -8.18 -4.02
C ILE A 146 -9.09 -8.24 -2.52
N THR A 147 -7.82 -8.49 -2.17
CA THR A 147 -7.40 -8.53 -0.77
C THR A 147 -7.46 -7.17 -0.09
N THR A 148 -7.23 -6.08 -0.83
CA THR A 148 -7.37 -4.71 -0.32
C THR A 148 -8.84 -4.37 0.01
N ILE A 149 -9.81 -5.01 -0.66
CA ILE A 149 -11.23 -4.89 -0.34
C ILE A 149 -11.59 -5.78 0.86
N LEU A 150 -11.17 -7.06 0.82
CA LEU A 150 -11.53 -8.04 1.84
C LEU A 150 -10.88 -7.75 3.20
N GLY A 151 -9.67 -7.21 3.24
CA GLY A 151 -8.95 -6.92 4.48
C GLY A 151 -9.72 -6.00 5.42
N PRO A 152 -10.03 -4.75 5.03
CA PRO A 152 -10.83 -3.84 5.85
C PRO A 152 -12.22 -4.37 6.17
N LEU A 153 -12.85 -5.10 5.24
CA LEU A 153 -14.15 -5.71 5.47
C LEU A 153 -14.09 -6.72 6.63
N PHE A 154 -13.15 -7.67 6.60
CA PHE A 154 -12.97 -8.63 7.69
C PHE A 154 -12.53 -7.96 9.00
N ALA A 155 -11.57 -7.03 8.93
CA ALA A 155 -11.09 -6.32 10.11
C ALA A 155 -12.24 -5.62 10.84
N THR A 156 -13.06 -4.84 10.12
CA THR A 156 -14.15 -4.08 10.71
C THR A 156 -15.30 -4.99 11.17
N THR A 157 -15.74 -5.94 10.34
CA THR A 157 -16.87 -6.80 10.70
C THR A 157 -16.58 -7.68 11.91
N LEU A 158 -15.35 -8.20 12.02
CA LEU A 158 -14.94 -9.02 13.16
C LEU A 158 -14.65 -8.19 14.41
N ALA A 159 -14.06 -6.99 14.28
CA ALA A 159 -13.82 -6.10 15.41
C ALA A 159 -15.12 -5.70 16.14
N PHE A 160 -16.25 -5.64 15.43
CA PHE A 160 -17.57 -5.33 15.98
C PHE A 160 -18.51 -6.55 16.07
N SER A 161 -17.96 -7.75 16.06
CA SER A 161 -18.68 -8.99 16.33
C SER A 161 -18.79 -9.25 17.85
N SER A 162 -19.53 -10.30 18.24
CA SER A 162 -19.62 -10.75 19.62
C SER A 162 -18.27 -11.20 20.23
N ARG A 163 -17.30 -11.53 19.38
CA ARG A 163 -15.94 -11.93 19.77
C ARG A 163 -14.90 -11.15 18.96
N PRO A 164 -14.58 -9.90 19.36
CA PRO A 164 -13.67 -9.02 18.60
C PRO A 164 -12.26 -9.57 18.41
N GLU A 165 -11.78 -10.45 19.31
CA GLU A 165 -10.47 -11.11 19.21
C GLU A 165 -10.35 -11.99 17.96
N THR A 166 -11.46 -12.42 17.39
CA THR A 166 -11.47 -13.22 16.14
C THR A 166 -10.82 -12.50 14.96
N ALA A 167 -10.80 -11.16 14.96
CA ALA A 167 -10.08 -10.39 13.95
C ALA A 167 -8.57 -10.65 14.00
N ILE A 168 -8.01 -10.65 15.22
CA ILE A 168 -6.58 -10.91 15.47
C ILE A 168 -6.25 -12.37 15.17
N GLU A 169 -7.09 -13.30 15.64
CA GLU A 169 -6.93 -14.74 15.44
C GLU A 169 -6.95 -15.08 13.93
N LEU A 170 -7.87 -14.49 13.19
CA LEU A 170 -7.96 -14.67 11.75
C LEU A 170 -6.71 -14.10 11.04
N CYS A 171 -6.22 -12.92 11.42
CA CYS A 171 -4.97 -12.37 10.90
C CYS A 171 -3.80 -13.34 11.11
N ALA A 172 -3.62 -13.85 12.32
CA ALA A 172 -2.55 -14.78 12.64
C ALA A 172 -2.65 -16.08 11.82
N LEU A 173 -3.85 -16.64 11.73
CA LEU A 173 -4.11 -17.87 10.98
C LEU A 173 -3.88 -17.69 9.47
N LEU A 174 -4.42 -16.63 8.88
CA LEU A 174 -4.28 -16.33 7.45
C LEU A 174 -2.80 -16.10 7.09
N GLN A 175 -2.05 -15.40 7.94
CA GLN A 175 -0.62 -15.21 7.73
C GLN A 175 0.15 -16.52 7.84
N LEU A 176 -0.16 -17.35 8.83
CA LEU A 176 0.51 -18.62 9.05
C LEU A 176 0.28 -19.56 7.85
N ILE A 177 -0.98 -19.79 7.48
CA ILE A 177 -1.34 -20.69 6.37
C ILE A 177 -0.78 -20.15 5.05
N GLY A 178 -1.03 -18.89 4.74
CA GLY A 178 -0.61 -18.30 3.47
C GLY A 178 0.90 -18.16 3.35
N GLY A 179 1.57 -17.74 4.42
CA GLY A 179 3.02 -17.55 4.42
C GLY A 179 3.79 -18.87 4.39
N LEU A 180 3.39 -19.86 5.21
CA LEU A 180 4.00 -21.20 5.16
C LEU A 180 3.66 -21.90 3.84
N GLY A 181 2.40 -21.81 3.38
CA GLY A 181 2.01 -22.35 2.07
C GLY A 181 2.91 -21.81 0.95
N LEU A 182 3.15 -20.48 0.92
CA LEU A 182 4.03 -19.85 -0.07
C LEU A 182 5.47 -20.36 0.05
N SER A 183 6.02 -20.43 1.26
CA SER A 183 7.41 -20.87 1.50
C SER A 183 7.66 -22.33 1.08
N LEU A 184 6.61 -23.16 1.15
CA LEU A 184 6.67 -24.59 0.83
C LEU A 184 6.40 -24.89 -0.66
N THR A 185 6.03 -23.91 -1.48
CA THR A 185 5.85 -24.13 -2.93
C THR A 185 7.17 -24.51 -3.60
N ALA A 186 7.10 -25.37 -4.61
CA ALA A 186 8.28 -25.76 -5.40
C ALA A 186 8.97 -24.53 -6.02
N VAL A 187 8.18 -23.55 -6.50
CA VAL A 187 8.68 -22.31 -7.11
C VAL A 187 9.46 -21.47 -6.12
N SER A 188 9.00 -21.37 -4.84
CA SER A 188 9.70 -20.63 -3.80
C SER A 188 11.01 -21.33 -3.37
N ARG A 189 11.02 -22.68 -3.34
CA ARG A 189 12.20 -23.47 -2.99
C ARG A 189 13.31 -23.38 -4.04
N SER A 190 12.93 -23.38 -5.31
CA SER A 190 13.87 -23.34 -6.44
C SER A 190 14.27 -21.91 -6.84
N TRP A 191 13.68 -20.89 -6.21
CA TRP A 191 13.98 -19.51 -6.56
C TRP A 191 15.40 -19.11 -6.14
N VAL A 192 16.16 -18.57 -7.10
CA VAL A 192 17.52 -18.06 -6.90
C VAL A 192 17.49 -16.55 -7.21
N PRO A 193 18.16 -15.73 -6.40
CA PRO A 193 18.28 -14.29 -6.65
C PRO A 193 18.93 -13.99 -8.00
N GLU A 194 18.37 -13.05 -8.75
CA GLU A 194 19.04 -12.49 -9.93
C GLU A 194 20.28 -11.70 -9.47
N GLY A 195 21.40 -11.85 -10.15
CA GLY A 195 22.65 -11.16 -9.78
C GLY A 195 22.48 -9.63 -9.77
N LYS A 196 23.13 -8.98 -8.81
CA LYS A 196 23.08 -7.50 -8.68
C LYS A 196 23.77 -6.85 -9.87
N ASP A 197 23.03 -6.07 -10.66
CA ASP A 197 23.60 -5.05 -11.52
C ASP A 197 24.22 -3.94 -10.65
N LYS A 198 25.55 -3.87 -10.65
CA LYS A 198 26.38 -2.97 -9.82
C LYS A 198 26.34 -1.51 -10.29
N LYS A 199 25.19 -0.86 -10.41
CA LYS A 199 25.14 0.60 -10.62
C LYS A 199 24.13 1.29 -9.70
N GLU A 200 24.36 1.21 -8.39
CA GLU A 200 23.68 2.05 -7.41
C GLU A 200 24.48 3.35 -7.21
N GLY A 201 24.37 4.29 -8.13
CA GLY A 201 25.01 5.59 -8.00
C GLY A 201 24.05 6.74 -8.27
N GLY A 202 23.73 7.52 -7.24
CA GLY A 202 23.18 8.85 -7.45
C GLY A 202 21.67 9.02 -7.45
N ILE A 203 20.87 8.06 -7.00
CA ILE A 203 19.38 8.16 -6.97
C ILE A 203 18.92 9.41 -6.21
N TRP A 204 19.47 9.66 -5.03
CA TRP A 204 19.17 10.85 -4.22
C TRP A 204 19.56 12.18 -4.88
N LYS A 205 20.40 12.16 -5.93
CA LYS A 205 20.81 13.35 -6.69
C LYS A 205 19.83 13.69 -7.82
N SER A 206 18.93 12.78 -8.21
CA SER A 206 17.92 13.04 -9.22
C SER A 206 16.88 14.04 -8.71
N LYS A 207 16.86 15.25 -9.27
CA LYS A 207 15.88 16.29 -8.94
C LYS A 207 14.44 15.84 -9.18
N GLY A 208 14.21 15.04 -10.22
CA GLY A 208 12.89 14.48 -10.52
C GLY A 208 12.40 13.54 -9.41
N LEU A 209 13.27 12.63 -8.93
CA LEU A 209 12.95 11.75 -7.82
C LEU A 209 12.76 12.49 -6.49
N GLN A 210 13.51 13.56 -6.23
CA GLN A 210 13.30 14.41 -5.04
C GLN A 210 11.90 15.06 -5.04
N ILE A 211 11.45 15.58 -6.21
CA ILE A 211 10.10 16.15 -6.34
C ILE A 211 9.04 15.07 -6.09
N LEU A 212 9.20 13.89 -6.69
CA LEU A 212 8.28 12.78 -6.49
C LEU A 212 8.33 12.22 -5.06
N ALA A 213 9.47 12.33 -4.35
CA ALA A 213 9.57 11.95 -2.94
C ALA A 213 8.73 12.88 -2.04
N VAL A 214 8.74 14.19 -2.29
CA VAL A 214 7.86 15.13 -1.58
C VAL A 214 6.38 14.84 -1.88
N GLN A 215 6.06 14.49 -3.13
CA GLN A 215 4.71 14.06 -3.48
C GLN A 215 4.32 12.76 -2.74
N SER A 216 5.22 11.76 -2.71
CA SER A 216 5.00 10.51 -1.96
C SER A 216 4.82 10.77 -0.46
N ALA A 217 5.52 11.74 0.10
CA ALA A 217 5.33 12.16 1.49
C ALA A 217 3.92 12.69 1.74
N GLY A 218 3.41 13.57 0.88
CA GLY A 218 2.03 14.07 0.98
C GLY A 218 1.00 12.95 0.84
N PHE A 219 1.22 12.00 -0.07
CA PHE A 219 0.38 10.81 -0.21
C PHE A 219 0.39 9.96 1.05
N GLY A 220 1.59 9.73 1.61
CA GLY A 220 1.74 8.97 2.83
C GLY A 220 0.95 9.57 3.98
N ILE A 221 1.12 10.88 4.25
CA ILE A 221 0.37 11.58 5.30
C ILE A 221 -1.13 11.46 5.08
N ALA A 222 -1.61 11.70 3.85
CA ALA A 222 -3.04 11.59 3.52
C ALA A 222 -3.56 10.16 3.74
N ALA A 223 -2.82 9.13 3.28
CA ALA A 223 -3.21 7.73 3.44
C ALA A 223 -3.20 7.30 4.92
N GLY A 224 -2.22 7.76 5.71
CA GLY A 224 -2.16 7.52 7.15
C GLY A 224 -3.32 8.17 7.89
N ALA A 225 -3.58 9.46 7.63
CA ALA A 225 -4.72 10.17 8.18
C ALA A 225 -6.06 9.53 7.78
N PHE A 226 -6.21 9.07 6.53
CA PHE A 226 -7.40 8.37 6.06
C PHE A 226 -7.59 7.04 6.79
N SER A 227 -6.51 6.25 6.96
CA SER A 227 -6.57 4.91 7.58
C SER A 227 -7.01 4.93 9.04
N VAL A 228 -6.78 6.03 9.75
CA VAL A 228 -7.17 6.25 11.15
C VAL A 228 -8.40 7.15 11.25
N GLY A 229 -8.47 8.19 10.43
CA GLY A 229 -9.54 9.18 10.46
C GLY A 229 -10.91 8.61 10.13
N ILE A 230 -11.02 7.74 9.12
CA ILE A 230 -12.30 7.11 8.76
C ILE A 230 -12.82 6.21 9.89
N PRO A 231 -12.02 5.26 10.45
CA PRO A 231 -12.47 4.47 11.60
C PRO A 231 -12.82 5.33 12.83
N ALA A 232 -12.00 6.33 13.14
CA ALA A 232 -12.25 7.24 14.24
C ALA A 232 -13.57 8.00 14.07
N PHE A 233 -13.79 8.57 12.88
CA PHE A 233 -14.99 9.34 12.56
C PHE A 233 -16.27 8.49 12.66
N THR A 234 -16.28 7.31 12.03
CA THR A 234 -17.42 6.40 12.06
C THR A 234 -17.68 5.82 13.45
N LEU A 235 -16.63 5.65 14.26
CA LEU A 235 -16.73 5.19 15.64
C LEU A 235 -17.38 6.24 16.54
N ILE A 236 -16.95 7.50 16.44
CA ILE A 236 -17.46 8.61 17.24
C ILE A 236 -18.93 8.92 16.86
N GLU A 237 -19.30 8.80 15.58
CA GLU A 237 -20.69 8.93 15.14
C GLU A 237 -21.55 7.68 15.47
N GLY A 238 -21.00 6.64 16.13
CA GLY A 238 -21.75 5.46 16.59
C GLY A 238 -22.09 4.46 15.49
N VAL A 239 -21.50 4.56 14.32
CA VAL A 239 -21.75 3.69 13.15
C VAL A 239 -20.47 3.06 12.58
N PRO A 240 -19.67 2.37 13.41
CA PRO A 240 -18.31 1.93 13.06
C PRO A 240 -18.27 0.99 11.84
N LYS A 241 -19.34 0.26 11.56
CA LYS A 241 -19.43 -0.63 10.37
C LYS A 241 -19.32 0.14 9.04
N TRP A 242 -19.62 1.43 9.03
CA TRP A 242 -19.44 2.27 7.85
C TRP A 242 -17.99 2.38 7.41
N SER A 243 -17.00 2.19 8.30
CA SER A 243 -15.60 2.11 7.91
C SER A 243 -15.36 1.06 6.81
N ALA A 244 -15.93 -0.15 6.96
CA ALA A 244 -15.78 -1.20 5.95
C ALA A 244 -16.41 -0.80 4.61
N VAL A 245 -17.57 -0.16 4.63
CA VAL A 245 -18.28 0.31 3.44
C VAL A 245 -17.44 1.36 2.70
N VAL A 246 -16.89 2.32 3.44
CA VAL A 246 -16.05 3.40 2.91
C VAL A 246 -14.74 2.85 2.30
N PHE A 247 -14.02 1.99 3.01
CA PHE A 247 -12.79 1.38 2.48
C PHE A 247 -13.07 0.51 1.25
N THR A 248 -14.16 -0.26 1.26
CA THR A 248 -14.56 -1.08 0.12
C THR A 248 -14.92 -0.22 -1.09
N GLY A 249 -15.75 0.81 -0.91
CA GLY A 249 -16.14 1.72 -1.98
C GLY A 249 -14.93 2.45 -2.58
N MET A 250 -14.03 2.95 -1.74
CA MET A 250 -12.77 3.57 -2.15
C MET A 250 -11.90 2.59 -2.97
N ALA A 251 -11.72 1.36 -2.49
CA ALA A 251 -10.86 0.38 -3.17
C ALA A 251 -11.42 -0.04 -4.53
N VAL A 252 -12.73 -0.29 -4.62
CA VAL A 252 -13.41 -0.59 -5.88
C VAL A 252 -13.27 0.57 -6.85
N ALA A 253 -13.53 1.79 -6.41
CA ALA A 253 -13.41 2.99 -7.23
C ALA A 253 -11.97 3.23 -7.71
N SER A 254 -10.95 2.91 -6.90
CA SER A 254 -9.54 3.00 -7.28
C SER A 254 -9.19 2.05 -8.44
N VAL A 255 -9.74 0.84 -8.45
CA VAL A 255 -9.59 -0.09 -9.58
C VAL A 255 -10.17 0.51 -10.85
N PHE A 256 -11.39 1.06 -10.79
CA PHE A 256 -12.02 1.71 -11.92
C PHE A 256 -11.23 2.93 -12.41
N GLY A 257 -10.73 3.76 -11.49
CA GLY A 257 -9.88 4.90 -11.83
C GLY A 257 -8.60 4.48 -12.56
N GLY A 258 -7.94 3.44 -12.07
CA GLY A 258 -6.77 2.85 -12.72
C GLY A 258 -7.07 2.32 -14.14
N LEU A 259 -8.20 1.67 -14.34
CA LEU A 259 -8.63 1.20 -15.67
C LEU A 259 -8.96 2.38 -16.61
N MET A 260 -9.66 3.38 -16.10
CA MET A 260 -10.02 4.59 -16.86
C MET A 260 -8.80 5.41 -17.29
N SER A 261 -7.69 5.37 -16.55
CA SER A 261 -6.45 6.03 -16.95
C SER A 261 -5.94 5.54 -18.31
N GLY A 262 -6.18 4.27 -18.65
CA GLY A 262 -5.84 3.68 -19.95
C GLY A 262 -6.64 4.25 -21.14
N LEU A 263 -7.77 4.92 -20.88
CA LEU A 263 -8.59 5.59 -21.90
C LEU A 263 -8.13 7.03 -22.18
N ILE A 264 -7.28 7.58 -21.31
CA ILE A 264 -6.73 8.92 -21.49
C ILE A 264 -5.78 8.90 -22.70
N SER A 265 -5.96 9.87 -23.59
CA SER A 265 -5.21 9.94 -24.84
C SER A 265 -3.70 9.91 -24.59
N ARG A 266 -2.97 9.08 -25.35
CA ARG A 266 -1.49 9.03 -25.34
C ARG A 266 -0.83 10.34 -25.76
N LYS A 267 -1.59 11.30 -26.34
CA LYS A 267 -1.12 12.65 -26.65
C LYS A 267 -1.00 13.53 -25.41
N THR A 268 -1.68 13.16 -24.30
CA THR A 268 -1.58 13.89 -23.02
C THR A 268 -0.27 13.56 -22.35
N SER A 269 0.54 14.56 -22.03
CA SER A 269 1.78 14.35 -21.26
C SER A 269 1.46 13.74 -19.89
N PRO A 270 2.13 12.66 -19.48
CA PRO A 270 1.93 12.04 -18.16
C PRO A 270 2.13 13.01 -17.01
N VAL A 271 3.06 13.97 -17.16
CA VAL A 271 3.27 15.02 -16.14
C VAL A 271 2.04 15.93 -16.03
N SER A 272 1.42 16.31 -17.17
CA SER A 272 0.20 17.13 -17.13
C SER A 272 -0.98 16.35 -16.56
N ALA A 273 -1.12 15.07 -16.89
CA ALA A 273 -2.14 14.20 -16.35
C ALA A 273 -1.95 13.99 -14.84
N LEU A 274 -0.70 13.83 -14.37
CA LEU A 274 -0.36 13.75 -12.95
C LEU A 274 -0.75 15.03 -12.19
N ILE A 275 -0.45 16.20 -12.74
CA ILE A 275 -0.81 17.49 -12.15
C ILE A 275 -2.33 17.63 -12.04
N LEU A 276 -3.05 17.38 -13.13
CA LEU A 276 -4.51 17.52 -13.17
C LEU A 276 -5.18 16.54 -12.21
N SER A 277 -4.78 15.27 -12.24
CA SER A 277 -5.37 14.25 -11.36
C SER A 277 -5.07 14.52 -9.88
N ASN A 278 -3.87 15.03 -9.54
CA ASN A 278 -3.54 15.42 -8.16
C ASN A 278 -4.36 16.63 -7.70
N GLY A 279 -4.54 17.65 -8.55
CA GLY A 279 -5.38 18.80 -8.25
C GLY A 279 -6.84 18.43 -8.03
N LEU A 280 -7.41 17.61 -8.89
CA LEU A 280 -8.77 17.08 -8.74
C LEU A 280 -8.90 16.22 -7.48
N TRP A 281 -7.90 15.41 -7.18
CA TRP A 281 -7.88 14.61 -5.97
C TRP A 281 -7.87 15.47 -4.70
N ALA A 282 -7.01 16.50 -4.63
CA ALA A 282 -6.99 17.44 -3.52
C ALA A 282 -8.33 18.19 -3.38
N LEU A 283 -8.92 18.63 -4.50
CA LEU A 283 -10.22 19.35 -4.50
C LEU A 283 -11.36 18.48 -3.98
N ILE A 284 -11.43 17.22 -4.40
CA ILE A 284 -12.48 16.28 -4.02
C ILE A 284 -12.44 15.91 -2.52
N THR A 285 -11.30 16.11 -1.84
CA THR A 285 -11.18 15.84 -0.41
C THR A 285 -11.68 16.97 0.47
N ILE A 286 -11.91 18.18 -0.07
CA ILE A 286 -12.43 19.33 0.69
C ILE A 286 -13.75 18.98 1.40
N PRO A 287 -14.74 18.35 0.75
CA PRO A 287 -15.99 17.97 1.38
C PRO A 287 -15.88 16.97 2.53
N PHE A 288 -14.76 16.23 2.69
CA PHE A 288 -14.65 15.25 3.77
C PHE A 288 -15.00 15.81 5.15
N ALA A 289 -14.57 17.03 5.44
CA ALA A 289 -14.85 17.67 6.72
C ALA A 289 -16.33 18.06 6.93
N LEU A 290 -17.12 18.08 5.86
CA LEU A 290 -18.55 18.44 5.86
C LEU A 290 -19.46 17.19 5.83
N THR A 291 -18.91 15.99 5.67
CA THR A 291 -19.67 14.74 5.60
C THR A 291 -20.14 14.27 6.99
N HIS A 292 -21.10 13.37 6.98
CA HIS A 292 -21.50 12.50 8.09
C HIS A 292 -21.10 11.05 7.79
N ALA A 293 -21.10 10.17 8.78
CA ALA A 293 -20.78 8.77 8.58
C ALA A 293 -21.95 8.01 7.92
N ASP A 294 -22.28 8.42 6.71
CA ASP A 294 -23.37 7.95 5.87
C ASP A 294 -22.95 7.89 4.38
N TRP A 295 -23.93 7.94 3.50
CA TRP A 295 -23.71 7.96 2.05
C TRP A 295 -22.88 9.16 1.57
N SER A 296 -22.88 10.29 2.28
CA SER A 296 -22.07 11.46 1.93
C SER A 296 -20.57 11.16 2.06
N LEU A 297 -20.16 10.53 3.16
CA LEU A 297 -18.78 10.08 3.38
C LEU A 297 -18.37 9.05 2.32
N LEU A 298 -19.23 8.07 2.04
CA LEU A 298 -18.97 7.06 1.01
C LEU A 298 -18.78 7.70 -0.37
N THR A 299 -19.62 8.66 -0.73
CA THR A 299 -19.54 9.34 -2.03
C THR A 299 -18.19 10.05 -2.20
N VAL A 300 -17.75 10.82 -1.19
CA VAL A 300 -16.45 11.47 -1.24
C VAL A 300 -15.31 10.44 -1.29
N ALA A 301 -15.41 9.35 -0.53
CA ALA A 301 -14.40 8.28 -0.53
C ALA A 301 -14.35 7.52 -1.86
N ILE A 302 -15.46 7.34 -2.56
CA ILE A 302 -15.49 6.77 -3.92
C ILE A 302 -14.70 7.66 -4.88
N PHE A 303 -14.94 8.96 -4.90
CA PHE A 303 -14.18 9.88 -5.73
C PHE A 303 -12.71 9.96 -5.32
N TYR A 304 -12.42 9.96 -4.02
CA TYR A 304 -11.05 9.88 -3.50
C TYR A 304 -10.33 8.64 -4.03
N GLY A 305 -10.96 7.47 -3.97
CA GLY A 305 -10.42 6.22 -4.49
C GLY A 305 -10.22 6.28 -6.01
N PHE A 306 -11.19 6.77 -6.75
CA PHE A 306 -11.15 6.88 -8.21
C PHE A 306 -9.93 7.72 -8.67
N PHE A 307 -9.74 8.90 -8.10
CA PHE A 307 -8.58 9.74 -8.45
C PHE A 307 -7.27 9.15 -7.95
N THR A 308 -7.25 8.45 -6.82
CA THR A 308 -6.07 7.70 -6.37
C THR A 308 -5.63 6.67 -7.43
N GLY A 309 -6.59 5.94 -8.01
CA GLY A 309 -6.31 4.95 -9.05
C GLY A 309 -5.71 5.57 -10.32
N ILE A 310 -6.29 6.66 -10.82
CA ILE A 310 -5.78 7.40 -11.99
C ILE A 310 -4.37 7.91 -11.71
N LEU A 311 -4.20 8.59 -10.58
CA LEU A 311 -2.96 9.25 -10.21
C LEU A 311 -1.80 8.26 -10.06
N ARG A 312 -2.03 7.08 -9.49
CA ARG A 312 -1.02 6.02 -9.35
C ARG A 312 -0.44 5.60 -10.69
N VAL A 313 -1.24 5.52 -11.75
CA VAL A 313 -0.76 5.14 -13.09
C VAL A 313 0.18 6.20 -13.65
N PHE A 314 -0.20 7.48 -13.63
CA PHE A 314 0.65 8.55 -14.12
C PHE A 314 1.88 8.80 -13.25
N PHE A 315 1.77 8.57 -11.94
CA PHE A 315 2.90 8.63 -11.02
C PHE A 315 3.99 7.61 -11.42
N TRP A 316 3.60 6.38 -11.75
CA TRP A 316 4.53 5.35 -12.23
C TRP A 316 5.17 5.72 -13.56
N GLU A 317 4.40 6.28 -14.49
CA GLU A 317 4.91 6.72 -15.80
C GLU A 317 5.95 7.84 -15.64
N VAL A 318 5.72 8.80 -14.75
CA VAL A 318 6.66 9.88 -14.46
C VAL A 318 7.91 9.37 -13.74
N ILE A 319 7.80 8.42 -12.81
CA ILE A 319 8.96 7.79 -12.16
C ILE A 319 9.87 7.19 -13.22
N GLU A 320 9.32 6.45 -14.17
CA GLU A 320 10.09 5.78 -15.21
C GLU A 320 10.90 6.78 -16.05
N ALA A 321 10.34 7.95 -16.31
CA ALA A 321 10.98 9.00 -17.09
C ALA A 321 12.06 9.79 -16.33
N VAL A 322 11.92 9.96 -15.00
CA VAL A 322 12.84 10.82 -14.22
C VAL A 322 13.91 10.03 -13.45
N ARG A 323 13.78 8.71 -13.37
CA ARG A 323 14.77 7.87 -12.69
C ARG A 323 16.05 7.73 -13.53
N PRO A 324 17.23 7.63 -12.92
CA PRO A 324 18.45 7.26 -13.59
C PRO A 324 18.37 5.84 -14.20
N ALA A 325 19.03 5.62 -15.33
CA ALA A 325 19.07 4.32 -15.97
C ALA A 325 19.63 3.24 -15.03
N GLY A 326 19.01 2.05 -15.01
CA GLY A 326 19.41 0.93 -14.16
C GLY A 326 18.95 1.01 -12.69
N THR A 327 18.17 2.04 -12.30
CA THR A 327 17.76 2.25 -10.88
C THR A 327 16.27 2.01 -10.63
N ALA A 328 15.56 1.29 -11.49
CA ALA A 328 14.11 1.12 -11.41
C ALA A 328 13.63 0.62 -10.02
N LEU A 329 14.21 -0.46 -9.53
CA LEU A 329 13.80 -1.07 -8.26
C LEU A 329 14.12 -0.17 -7.07
N THR A 330 15.31 0.44 -7.07
CA THR A 330 15.79 1.28 -5.97
C THR A 330 15.02 2.61 -5.91
N ALA A 331 14.70 3.23 -7.07
CA ALA A 331 13.88 4.45 -7.11
C ALA A 331 12.47 4.21 -6.56
N VAL A 332 11.84 3.11 -6.96
CA VAL A 332 10.54 2.70 -6.44
C VAL A 332 10.59 2.41 -4.94
N GLY A 333 11.59 1.65 -4.50
CA GLY A 333 11.79 1.33 -3.08
C GLY A 333 11.98 2.57 -2.23
N MET A 334 12.75 3.56 -2.71
CA MET A 334 12.94 4.84 -2.04
C MET A 334 11.61 5.59 -1.87
N LEU A 335 10.82 5.73 -2.94
CA LEU A 335 9.55 6.45 -2.89
C LEU A 335 8.53 5.75 -1.98
N TRP A 336 8.47 4.43 -2.00
CA TRP A 336 7.62 3.66 -1.08
C TRP A 336 8.06 3.76 0.38
N THR A 337 9.38 3.83 0.63
CA THR A 337 9.89 4.06 1.99
C THR A 337 9.45 5.43 2.49
N VAL A 338 9.61 6.48 1.69
CA VAL A 338 9.15 7.84 2.04
C VAL A 338 7.63 7.86 2.27
N GLU A 339 6.85 7.27 1.36
CA GLU A 339 5.39 7.18 1.49
C GLU A 339 4.99 6.46 2.79
N GLY A 340 5.63 5.31 3.09
CA GLY A 340 5.33 4.53 4.29
C GLY A 340 5.73 5.20 5.60
N LEU A 341 6.87 5.90 5.63
CA LEU A 341 7.28 6.71 6.78
C LEU A 341 6.30 7.85 7.05
N CYS A 342 5.91 8.55 5.99
CA CYS A 342 4.94 9.65 6.09
C CYS A 342 3.53 9.14 6.40
N MET A 343 3.16 7.92 5.97
CA MET A 343 1.93 7.26 6.37
C MET A 343 1.89 6.98 7.88
N ALA A 344 3.01 6.59 8.47
CA ALA A 344 3.11 6.43 9.92
C ALA A 344 2.87 7.75 10.67
N ILE A 345 3.48 8.85 10.18
CA ILE A 345 3.25 10.19 10.72
C ILE A 345 1.77 10.59 10.59
N GLY A 346 1.19 10.36 9.41
CA GLY A 346 -0.22 10.64 9.14
C GLY A 346 -1.17 9.87 10.05
N ALA A 347 -0.88 8.59 10.31
CA ALA A 347 -1.70 7.76 11.20
C ALA A 347 -1.61 8.23 12.67
N ALA A 348 -0.40 8.50 13.17
CA ALA A 348 -0.19 8.98 14.54
C ALA A 348 -0.80 10.37 14.74
N ALA A 349 -0.52 11.32 13.85
CA ALA A 349 -1.07 12.68 13.93
C ALA A 349 -2.60 12.68 13.71
N GLY A 350 -3.11 11.81 12.84
CA GLY A 350 -4.55 11.63 12.62
C GLY A 350 -5.27 11.09 13.86
N GLY A 351 -4.70 10.10 14.53
CA GLY A 351 -5.25 9.58 15.78
C GLY A 351 -5.25 10.63 16.90
N TRP A 352 -4.13 11.35 17.04
CA TRP A 352 -4.03 12.43 18.01
C TRP A 352 -5.05 13.55 17.74
N SER A 353 -5.19 13.99 16.49
CA SER A 353 -6.12 15.05 16.12
C SER A 353 -7.59 14.61 16.29
N ALA A 354 -7.91 13.36 16.05
CA ALA A 354 -9.25 12.81 16.25
C ALA A 354 -9.66 12.81 17.73
N ASP A 355 -8.71 12.52 18.63
CA ASP A 355 -8.92 12.40 20.07
C ASP A 355 -8.96 13.79 20.76
N HIS A 356 -8.07 14.72 20.36
CA HIS A 356 -7.87 16.00 21.09
C HIS A 356 -8.54 17.20 20.42
N LEU A 357 -8.76 17.17 19.11
CA LEU A 357 -9.38 18.25 18.38
C LEU A 357 -10.78 17.86 17.90
N SER A 358 -10.84 17.08 16.85
CA SER A 358 -12.08 16.49 16.33
C SER A 358 -11.74 15.47 15.22
N PRO A 359 -12.61 14.49 14.96
CA PRO A 359 -12.44 13.58 13.81
C PRO A 359 -12.43 14.33 12.48
N ARG A 360 -13.15 15.45 12.38
CA ARG A 360 -13.16 16.31 11.18
C ARG A 360 -11.81 16.99 10.94
N ALA A 361 -11.06 17.33 12.00
CA ALA A 361 -9.69 17.83 11.87
C ALA A 361 -8.76 16.81 11.20
N THR A 362 -8.93 15.52 11.50
CA THR A 362 -8.19 14.44 10.82
C THR A 362 -8.56 14.36 9.34
N LEU A 363 -9.83 14.51 9.00
CA LEU A 363 -10.26 14.53 7.60
C LEU A 363 -9.72 15.76 6.85
N LEU A 364 -9.66 16.93 7.48
CA LEU A 364 -9.01 18.12 6.92
C LEU A 364 -7.51 17.94 6.69
N MET A 365 -6.83 17.18 7.55
CA MET A 365 -5.40 16.86 7.40
C MET A 365 -5.13 16.10 6.08
N ILE A 366 -6.09 15.27 5.60
CA ILE A 366 -6.01 14.62 4.29
C ILE A 366 -5.95 15.69 3.19
N THR A 367 -6.87 16.63 3.23
CA THR A 367 -6.97 17.71 2.23
C THR A 367 -5.72 18.59 2.23
N ILE A 368 -5.24 19.00 3.39
CA ILE A 368 -4.04 19.85 3.54
C ILE A 368 -2.81 19.14 2.97
N SER A 369 -2.59 17.86 3.30
CA SER A 369 -1.42 17.13 2.82
C SER A 369 -1.45 16.91 1.30
N LEU A 370 -2.63 16.66 0.72
CA LEU A 370 -2.78 16.56 -0.73
C LEU A 370 -2.63 17.91 -1.43
N ALA A 371 -3.09 18.99 -0.84
CA ALA A 371 -2.87 20.34 -1.35
C ALA A 371 -1.37 20.70 -1.38
N ILE A 372 -0.62 20.40 -0.32
CA ILE A 372 0.84 20.60 -0.28
C ILE A 372 1.52 19.76 -1.38
N SER A 373 1.11 18.50 -1.54
CA SER A 373 1.58 17.63 -2.61
C SER A 373 1.33 18.22 -4.00
N PHE A 374 0.13 18.72 -4.24
CA PHE A 374 -0.26 19.36 -5.48
C PHE A 374 0.54 20.63 -5.76
N PHE A 375 0.71 21.52 -4.78
CA PHE A 375 1.53 22.72 -4.90
C PHE A 375 2.98 22.39 -5.25
N THR A 376 3.54 21.35 -4.63
CA THR A 376 4.92 20.91 -4.91
C THR A 376 5.08 20.53 -6.38
N ILE A 377 4.12 19.80 -6.96
CA ILE A 377 4.20 19.39 -8.37
C ILE A 377 3.99 20.57 -9.29
N ILE A 378 3.04 21.46 -9.01
CA ILE A 378 2.77 22.66 -9.83
C ILE A 378 4.02 23.54 -9.92
N VAL A 379 4.62 23.86 -8.79
CA VAL A 379 5.83 24.71 -8.72
C VAL A 379 7.00 24.08 -9.49
N ASN A 380 7.10 22.77 -9.51
CA ASN A 380 8.17 22.04 -10.20
C ASN A 380 7.73 21.47 -11.56
N SER A 381 6.57 21.84 -12.07
CA SER A 381 5.98 21.27 -13.30
C SER A 381 6.86 21.46 -14.54
N SER A 382 7.48 22.62 -14.68
CA SER A 382 8.41 22.93 -15.79
C SER A 382 9.61 21.99 -15.78
N LYS A 383 10.22 21.76 -14.61
CA LYS A 383 11.35 20.85 -14.45
C LYS A 383 10.98 19.41 -14.78
N LEU A 384 9.82 18.95 -14.31
CA LEU A 384 9.34 17.59 -14.59
C LEU A 384 9.03 17.40 -16.08
N LYS A 385 8.43 18.41 -16.73
CA LYS A 385 8.16 18.38 -18.18
C LYS A 385 9.45 18.34 -19.00
N THR A 386 10.47 19.11 -18.63
CA THR A 386 11.77 19.08 -19.30
C THR A 386 12.46 17.73 -19.15
N LEU A 387 12.48 17.15 -17.94
CA LEU A 387 13.05 15.83 -17.69
C LEU A 387 12.32 14.74 -18.50
N TYR A 388 11.00 14.81 -18.55
CA TYR A 388 10.19 13.88 -19.35
C TYR A 388 10.48 14.01 -20.85
N LYS A 389 10.61 15.24 -21.37
CA LYS A 389 10.93 15.50 -22.77
C LYS A 389 12.31 14.92 -23.14
N ASN A 390 13.32 15.17 -22.32
CA ASN A 390 14.68 14.66 -22.55
C ASN A 390 14.69 13.12 -22.58
N HIS A 391 13.92 12.48 -21.67
CA HIS A 391 13.77 11.01 -21.66
C HIS A 391 13.17 10.47 -22.97
N LEU A 392 12.18 11.16 -23.55
CA LEU A 392 11.59 10.77 -24.84
C LEU A 392 12.57 10.94 -26.01
N GLU A 393 13.36 12.00 -25.99
CA GLU A 393 14.39 12.27 -27.01
C GLU A 393 15.45 11.17 -26.98
N ASP A 394 15.98 10.83 -25.79
CA ASP A 394 16.95 9.74 -25.58
C ASP A 394 16.38 8.37 -26.02
N ALA A 395 15.11 8.10 -25.73
CA ALA A 395 14.44 6.87 -26.15
C ALA A 395 14.29 6.76 -27.66
N ASN A 396 13.95 7.87 -28.33
CA ASN A 396 13.82 7.94 -29.78
C ASN A 396 15.17 7.81 -30.49
N GLU A 397 16.24 8.37 -29.92
CA GLU A 397 17.60 8.21 -30.46
C GLU A 397 18.06 6.75 -30.38
N ARG A 398 17.85 6.09 -29.24
CA ARG A 398 18.16 4.66 -29.10
C ARG A 398 17.39 3.77 -30.07
N ALA A 399 16.11 4.11 -30.32
CA ALA A 399 15.29 3.37 -31.30
C ALA A 399 15.72 3.56 -32.76
N LYS A 400 16.44 4.63 -33.08
CA LYS A 400 17.01 4.86 -34.41
C LYS A 400 18.32 4.09 -34.68
N HIS A 401 18.98 3.64 -33.59
CA HIS A 401 20.24 2.92 -33.66
C HIS A 401 20.07 1.39 -33.50
N LEU A 402 18.80 0.91 -33.32
CA LEU A 402 18.39 -0.51 -33.35
C LEU A 402 17.69 -0.83 -34.66
#